data_d72410350b6ab2482d5972f59793345e
#
_entry.id   d72410350b6ab2482d5972f59793345e
#
_cell.length_a   1.000
_cell.length_b   1.000
_cell.length_c   1.000
_cell.angle_alpha   90.00
_cell.angle_beta   90.00
_cell.angle_gamma   90.00
#
_symmetry.space_group_name_H-M   'P 1'
#
loop_
_entity.id
_entity.type
_entity.pdbx_description
1 polymer ?
#
loop_
_entity_poly.entity_id
_entity_poly.type
_entity_poly.pdbx_seq_one_letter_code
_entity_poly.pdbx_strand_id
1 'polypeptide(L)'
;MLDDAIRECREHFFETTLGGKTIAGKLELALDQGIEVRIWYVGLASPELHLARVAARVARGGHDIPEADVRRRYDAGRRTLVRLLPRITELNLFDNSAEADPAEGATPLPKEILHLLGGRIVAITDPRETPEWAKPIVAAALRLSP
;
A
#
# COMPACT_ATOMS: atom_id res chain seq x y z
N MET A 1 -21.18 4.20 4.90
CA MET A 1 -19.68 4.25 5.11
C MET A 1 -19.13 2.85 5.18
N LEU A 2 -17.82 2.63 5.49
CA LEU A 2 -17.21 1.27 5.45
C LEU A 2 -17.94 0.25 6.34
N ASP A 3 -18.35 0.65 7.54
CA ASP A 3 -19.11 -0.23 8.45
C ASP A 3 -20.47 -0.67 7.86
N ASP A 4 -21.14 0.20 7.13
CA ASP A 4 -22.40 -0.14 6.47
C ASP A 4 -22.16 -1.08 5.28
N ALA A 5 -21.08 -0.84 4.52
CA ALA A 5 -20.70 -1.70 3.42
C ALA A 5 -20.37 -3.13 3.91
N ILE A 6 -19.64 -3.25 5.03
CA ILE A 6 -19.32 -4.53 5.66
C ILE A 6 -20.62 -5.22 6.12
N ARG A 7 -21.49 -4.51 6.84
CA ARG A 7 -22.75 -5.07 7.35
C ARG A 7 -23.71 -5.52 6.27
N GLU A 8 -23.74 -4.80 5.13
CA GLU A 8 -24.67 -5.02 4.04
C GLU A 8 -24.04 -5.80 2.87
N CYS A 9 -22.78 -6.26 3.03
CA CYS A 9 -22.01 -6.96 2.00
C CYS A 9 -21.99 -6.21 0.65
N ARG A 10 -21.84 -4.88 0.69
CA ARG A 10 -21.78 -4.03 -0.50
C ARG A 10 -20.36 -3.71 -0.91
N GLU A 11 -20.15 -3.56 -2.21
CA GLU A 11 -18.91 -3.04 -2.77
C GLU A 11 -18.60 -1.65 -2.23
N HIS A 12 -17.35 -1.43 -1.80
CA HIS A 12 -16.92 -0.15 -1.25
C HIS A 12 -15.45 0.11 -1.59
N PHE A 13 -15.19 1.26 -2.20
CA PHE A 13 -13.84 1.72 -2.53
C PHE A 13 -13.47 2.88 -1.63
N PHE A 14 -12.25 2.89 -1.12
CA PHE A 14 -11.73 4.00 -0.32
C PHE A 14 -10.20 4.05 -0.36
N GLU A 15 -9.66 5.23 -0.10
CA GLU A 15 -8.22 5.44 0.04
C GLU A 15 -7.83 5.48 1.51
N THR A 16 -6.70 4.89 1.84
CA THR A 16 -6.14 4.88 3.19
C THR A 16 -4.63 4.71 3.18
N THR A 17 -3.95 5.19 4.20
CA THR A 17 -2.53 4.89 4.42
C THR A 17 -2.28 3.50 5.01
N LEU A 18 -3.33 2.77 5.35
CA LEU A 18 -3.29 1.47 6.05
C LEU A 18 -2.53 1.50 7.40
N GLY A 19 -2.04 2.67 7.81
CA GLY A 19 -1.25 2.87 9.03
C GLY A 19 -2.07 3.11 10.30
N GLY A 20 -3.40 3.16 10.19
CA GLY A 20 -4.32 3.38 11.30
C GLY A 20 -4.92 2.07 11.82
N LYS A 21 -5.01 1.92 13.16
CA LYS A 21 -5.60 0.72 13.79
C LYS A 21 -7.06 0.51 13.43
N THR A 22 -7.83 1.58 13.28
CA THR A 22 -9.27 1.53 12.97
C THR A 22 -9.53 0.87 11.63
N ILE A 23 -8.84 1.29 10.57
CA ILE A 23 -9.01 0.73 9.22
C ILE A 23 -8.53 -0.71 9.17
N ALA A 24 -7.37 -1.01 9.78
CA ALA A 24 -6.86 -2.37 9.87
C ALA A 24 -7.87 -3.31 10.52
N GLY A 25 -8.46 -2.92 11.65
CA GLY A 25 -9.49 -3.72 12.34
C GLY A 25 -10.77 -3.92 11.51
N LYS A 26 -11.19 -2.90 10.74
CA LYS A 26 -12.34 -3.03 9.85
C LYS A 26 -12.08 -3.98 8.67
N LEU A 27 -10.87 -3.97 8.11
CA LEU A 27 -10.49 -4.92 7.08
C LEU A 27 -10.43 -6.36 7.62
N GLU A 28 -9.92 -6.56 8.84
CA GLU A 28 -9.94 -7.85 9.51
C GLU A 28 -11.37 -8.35 9.72
N LEU A 29 -12.27 -7.47 10.18
CA LEU A 29 -13.69 -7.81 10.34
C LEU A 29 -14.34 -8.19 9.01
N ALA A 30 -14.06 -7.47 7.93
CA ALA A 30 -14.55 -7.81 6.59
C ALA A 30 -14.08 -9.21 6.17
N LEU A 31 -12.80 -9.50 6.36
CA LEU A 31 -12.21 -10.82 6.08
C LEU A 31 -12.80 -11.93 6.96
N ASP A 32 -13.11 -11.66 8.23
CA ASP A 32 -13.77 -12.60 9.14
C ASP A 32 -15.20 -12.94 8.67
N GLN A 33 -15.86 -12.01 7.98
CA GLN A 33 -17.17 -12.21 7.38
C GLN A 33 -17.14 -12.81 5.96
N GLY A 34 -15.96 -13.17 5.47
CA GLY A 34 -15.80 -13.74 4.13
C GLY A 34 -15.91 -12.73 2.99
N ILE A 35 -15.82 -11.43 3.28
CA ILE A 35 -15.84 -10.39 2.26
C ILE A 35 -14.48 -10.34 1.55
N GLU A 36 -14.50 -10.27 0.23
CA GLU A 36 -13.31 -10.10 -0.57
C GLU A 36 -12.66 -8.74 -0.32
N VAL A 37 -11.38 -8.75 0.04
CA VAL A 37 -10.58 -7.53 0.20
C VAL A 37 -9.50 -7.51 -0.87
N ARG A 38 -9.50 -6.46 -1.68
CA ARG A 38 -8.51 -6.20 -2.73
C ARG A 38 -7.78 -4.91 -2.42
N ILE A 39 -6.46 -4.93 -2.53
CA ILE A 39 -5.60 -3.81 -2.14
C ILE A 39 -4.70 -3.40 -3.30
N TRP A 40 -4.71 -2.12 -3.66
CA TRP A 40 -3.67 -1.46 -4.45
C TRP A 40 -2.78 -0.69 -3.49
N TYR A 41 -1.58 -1.18 -3.27
CA TYR A 41 -0.63 -0.53 -2.36
C TYR A 41 0.47 0.17 -3.15
N VAL A 42 0.54 1.48 -2.99
CA VAL A 42 1.53 2.33 -3.65
C VAL A 42 2.53 2.81 -2.60
N GLY A 43 3.74 2.27 -2.65
CA GLY A 43 4.79 2.57 -1.68
C GLY A 43 5.83 3.55 -2.21
N LEU A 44 6.63 4.07 -1.28
CA LEU A 44 7.76 4.95 -1.53
C LEU A 44 9.03 4.38 -0.88
N ALA A 45 10.19 4.73 -1.42
CA ALA A 45 11.48 4.22 -0.99
C ALA A 45 11.78 4.55 0.49
N SER A 46 11.33 5.70 0.98
CA SER A 46 11.64 6.14 2.33
C SER A 46 10.60 7.10 2.91
N PRO A 47 10.55 7.26 4.24
CA PRO A 47 9.78 8.32 4.89
C PRO A 47 10.25 9.71 4.48
N GLU A 48 11.55 9.90 4.21
CA GLU A 48 12.14 11.18 3.78
C GLU A 48 11.57 11.62 2.43
N LEU A 49 11.46 10.70 1.47
CA LEU A 49 10.81 10.97 0.17
C LEU A 49 9.33 11.34 0.37
N HIS A 50 8.66 10.67 1.29
CA HIS A 50 7.28 10.99 1.63
C HIS A 50 7.15 12.42 2.20
N LEU A 51 8.05 12.78 3.14
CA LEU A 51 8.09 14.12 3.73
C LEU A 51 8.39 15.20 2.68
N ALA A 52 9.34 14.94 1.77
CA ALA A 52 9.63 15.87 0.67
C ALA A 52 8.41 16.11 -0.23
N ARG A 53 7.64 15.07 -0.54
CA ARG A 53 6.41 15.20 -1.33
C ARG A 53 5.29 15.90 -0.56
N VAL A 54 5.17 15.70 0.74
CA VAL A 54 4.23 16.46 1.61
C VAL A 54 4.61 17.93 1.59
N ALA A 55 5.88 18.27 1.79
CA ALA A 55 6.37 19.66 1.76
C ALA A 55 6.09 20.33 0.40
N ALA A 56 6.39 19.66 -0.70
CA ALA A 56 6.10 20.17 -2.05
C ALA A 56 4.59 20.38 -2.30
N ARG A 57 3.73 19.54 -1.74
CA ARG A 57 2.27 19.69 -1.79
C ARG A 57 1.80 20.87 -0.94
N VAL A 58 2.33 21.03 0.26
CA VAL A 58 2.02 22.15 1.16
C VAL A 58 2.40 23.47 0.53
N ALA A 59 3.57 23.56 -0.13
CA ALA A 59 4.00 24.74 -0.87
C ALA A 59 3.02 25.16 -2.00
N ARG A 60 2.17 24.23 -2.46
CA ARG A 60 1.12 24.45 -3.46
C ARG A 60 -0.28 24.59 -2.85
N GLY A 61 -0.38 24.83 -1.54
CA GLY A 61 -1.65 25.05 -0.83
C GLY A 61 -2.32 23.78 -0.28
N GLY A 62 -1.62 22.64 -0.26
CA GLY A 62 -2.13 21.41 0.34
C GLY A 62 -1.98 21.39 1.87
N HIS A 63 -2.61 20.41 2.51
CA HIS A 63 -2.53 20.23 3.95
C HIS A 63 -1.20 19.61 4.38
N ASP A 64 -0.66 20.11 5.49
CA ASP A 64 0.50 19.53 6.15
C ASP A 64 0.13 18.26 6.92
N ILE A 65 1.12 17.39 7.08
CA ILE A 65 1.04 16.18 7.90
C ILE A 65 2.27 16.16 8.82
N PRO A 66 2.08 16.07 10.15
CA PRO A 66 3.21 16.01 11.08
C PRO A 66 4.19 14.88 10.72
N GLU A 67 5.47 15.17 10.77
CA GLU A 67 6.55 14.21 10.44
C GLU A 67 6.40 12.90 11.21
N ALA A 68 6.12 12.98 12.51
CA ALA A 68 5.93 11.80 13.36
C ALA A 68 4.81 10.89 12.85
N ASP A 69 3.74 11.48 12.28
CA ASP A 69 2.62 10.74 11.70
C ASP A 69 3.02 10.09 10.37
N VAL A 70 3.78 10.77 9.53
CA VAL A 70 4.29 10.21 8.28
C VAL A 70 5.15 8.98 8.57
N ARG A 71 6.13 9.10 9.46
CA ARG A 71 7.04 8.01 9.84
C ARG A 71 6.28 6.84 10.46
N ARG A 72 5.39 7.12 11.42
CA ARG A 72 4.56 6.09 12.06
C ARG A 72 3.68 5.33 11.05
N ARG A 73 3.02 6.05 10.15
CA ARG A 73 2.13 5.46 9.13
C ARG A 73 2.90 4.68 8.09
N TYR A 74 4.09 5.12 7.72
CA TYR A 74 4.99 4.45 6.78
C TYR A 74 5.32 3.02 7.24
N ASP A 75 5.69 2.85 8.51
CA ASP A 75 6.00 1.54 9.07
C ASP A 75 4.74 0.72 9.39
N ALA A 76 3.74 1.36 9.98
CA ALA A 76 2.50 0.68 10.38
C ALA A 76 1.72 0.14 9.17
N GLY A 77 1.66 0.88 8.06
CA GLY A 77 0.98 0.46 6.84
C GLY A 77 1.57 -0.81 6.27
N ARG A 78 2.89 -0.89 6.16
CA ARG A 78 3.60 -2.08 5.66
C ARG A 78 3.41 -3.29 6.58
N ARG A 79 3.52 -3.12 7.89
CA ARG A 79 3.25 -4.20 8.87
C ARG A 79 1.81 -4.71 8.78
N THR A 80 0.86 -3.80 8.66
CA THR A 80 -0.55 -4.15 8.48
C THR A 80 -0.76 -4.94 7.19
N LEU A 81 -0.17 -4.50 6.08
CA LEU A 81 -0.26 -5.20 4.80
C LEU A 81 0.29 -6.63 4.90
N VAL A 82 1.49 -6.81 5.46
CA VAL A 82 2.10 -8.14 5.65
C VAL A 82 1.20 -9.05 6.50
N ARG A 83 0.56 -8.51 7.54
CA ARG A 83 -0.35 -9.27 8.40
C ARG A 83 -1.62 -9.69 7.68
N LEU A 84 -2.18 -8.83 6.83
CA LEU A 84 -3.40 -9.11 6.07
C LEU A 84 -3.16 -10.03 4.86
N LEU A 85 -1.92 -10.09 4.36
CA LEU A 85 -1.56 -10.74 3.11
C LEU A 85 -2.08 -12.18 2.94
N PRO A 86 -2.06 -13.05 3.98
CA PRO A 86 -2.54 -14.42 3.84
C PRO A 86 -4.06 -14.54 3.62
N ARG A 87 -4.80 -13.46 3.85
CA ARG A 87 -6.26 -13.47 3.90
C ARG A 87 -6.93 -12.62 2.82
N ILE A 88 -6.20 -11.67 2.24
CA ILE A 88 -6.75 -10.79 1.19
C ILE A 88 -6.90 -11.54 -0.13
N THR A 89 -7.90 -11.13 -0.90
CA THR A 89 -8.19 -11.73 -2.21
C THR A 89 -7.15 -11.34 -3.25
N GLU A 90 -6.71 -10.08 -3.23
CA GLU A 90 -5.78 -9.55 -4.23
C GLU A 90 -4.90 -8.45 -3.65
N LEU A 91 -3.63 -8.46 -4.03
CA LEU A 91 -2.69 -7.36 -3.82
C LEU A 91 -2.03 -6.97 -5.13
N ASN A 92 -2.12 -5.69 -5.48
CA ASN A 92 -1.29 -5.05 -6.50
C ASN A 92 -0.34 -4.09 -5.78
N LEU A 93 0.96 -4.37 -5.82
CA LEU A 93 2.01 -3.63 -5.13
C LEU A 93 2.81 -2.80 -6.11
N PHE A 94 2.87 -1.48 -5.91
CA PHE A 94 3.58 -0.56 -6.79
C PHE A 94 4.62 0.26 -6.04
N ASP A 95 5.76 0.48 -6.67
CA ASP A 95 6.75 1.48 -6.26
C ASP A 95 6.54 2.79 -7.02
N ASN A 96 6.31 3.85 -6.28
CA ASN A 96 6.14 5.21 -6.82
C ASN A 96 7.29 6.12 -6.39
N SER A 97 8.49 5.56 -6.24
CA SER A 97 9.67 6.31 -5.77
C SER A 97 10.35 7.13 -6.87
N ALA A 98 10.11 6.81 -8.14
CA ALA A 98 10.69 7.56 -9.24
C ALA A 98 10.24 9.03 -9.22
N GLU A 99 11.19 9.93 -9.42
CA GLU A 99 10.92 11.36 -9.55
C GLU A 99 10.89 11.74 -11.01
N ALA A 100 10.05 12.73 -11.36
CA ALA A 100 10.02 13.29 -12.70
C ALA A 100 11.34 14.02 -12.95
N ASP A 101 11.97 13.76 -14.09
CA ASP A 101 13.02 14.63 -14.61
C ASP A 101 12.35 15.88 -15.16
N PRO A 102 12.64 17.08 -14.61
CA PRO A 102 12.08 18.32 -15.15
C PRO A 102 12.40 18.56 -16.63
N ALA A 103 13.47 17.96 -17.14
CA ALA A 103 13.88 18.04 -18.55
C ALA A 103 13.04 17.15 -19.47
N GLU A 104 12.48 16.04 -18.95
CA GLU A 104 11.68 15.10 -19.73
C GLU A 104 10.18 15.43 -19.77
N GLY A 105 9.72 16.32 -18.89
CA GLY A 105 8.33 16.81 -18.86
C GLY A 105 7.26 15.76 -18.55
N ALA A 106 7.64 14.54 -18.22
CA ALA A 106 6.74 13.44 -17.91
C ALA A 106 6.86 12.99 -16.46
N THR A 107 5.73 12.77 -15.80
CA THR A 107 5.73 12.13 -14.47
C THR A 107 5.87 10.61 -14.64
N PRO A 108 6.88 9.97 -14.04
CA PRO A 108 7.03 8.51 -14.10
C PRO A 108 5.79 7.82 -13.57
N LEU A 109 5.37 6.75 -14.23
CA LEU A 109 4.31 5.89 -13.72
C LEU A 109 4.86 5.00 -12.59
N PRO A 110 4.03 4.66 -11.59
CA PRO A 110 4.40 3.68 -10.59
C PRO A 110 4.80 2.35 -11.22
N LYS A 111 5.91 1.76 -10.77
CA LYS A 111 6.39 0.46 -11.23
C LYS A 111 5.71 -0.66 -10.45
N GLU A 112 5.09 -1.61 -11.13
CA GLU A 112 4.55 -2.80 -10.49
C GLU A 112 5.68 -3.67 -9.92
N ILE A 113 5.56 -4.07 -8.65
CA ILE A 113 6.51 -4.92 -7.93
C ILE A 113 5.98 -6.34 -7.77
N LEU A 114 4.71 -6.47 -7.43
CA LEU A 114 4.07 -7.74 -7.14
C LEU A 114 2.57 -7.68 -7.45
N HIS A 115 2.07 -8.71 -8.11
CA HIS A 115 0.64 -9.00 -8.18
C HIS A 115 0.38 -10.37 -7.55
N LEU A 116 -0.42 -10.37 -6.49
CA LEU A 116 -0.87 -11.57 -5.78
C LEU A 116 -2.37 -11.73 -5.93
N LEU A 117 -2.85 -12.91 -6.28
CA LEU A 117 -4.27 -13.24 -6.41
C LEU A 117 -4.55 -14.58 -5.74
N GLY A 118 -5.45 -14.60 -4.76
CA GLY A 118 -5.82 -15.83 -4.05
C GLY A 118 -4.63 -16.54 -3.41
N GLY A 119 -3.66 -15.79 -2.88
CA GLY A 119 -2.42 -16.33 -2.28
C GLY A 119 -1.38 -16.81 -3.30
N ARG A 120 -1.62 -16.64 -4.60
CA ARG A 120 -0.68 -17.03 -5.66
C ARG A 120 -0.06 -15.80 -6.31
N ILE A 121 1.24 -15.87 -6.59
CA ILE A 121 1.95 -14.83 -7.32
C ILE A 121 1.59 -14.94 -8.80
N VAL A 122 0.99 -13.87 -9.34
CA VAL A 122 0.66 -13.71 -10.77
C VAL A 122 1.79 -13.02 -11.51
N ALA A 123 2.35 -11.98 -10.90
CA ALA A 123 3.51 -11.26 -11.43
C ALA A 123 4.41 -10.80 -10.30
N ILE A 124 5.71 -10.79 -10.54
CA ILE A 124 6.72 -10.33 -9.59
C ILE A 124 7.92 -9.75 -10.33
N THR A 125 8.44 -8.64 -9.85
CA THR A 125 9.71 -8.08 -10.31
C THR A 125 10.89 -8.97 -9.89
N ASP A 126 11.98 -8.96 -10.66
CA ASP A 126 13.24 -9.64 -10.27
C ASP A 126 13.60 -9.26 -8.82
N PRO A 127 13.93 -10.24 -7.97
CA PRO A 127 14.30 -9.97 -6.58
C PRO A 127 15.45 -8.97 -6.42
N ARG A 128 16.35 -8.86 -7.42
CA ARG A 128 17.44 -7.88 -7.45
C ARG A 128 16.97 -6.45 -7.70
N GLU A 129 15.82 -6.28 -8.32
CA GLU A 129 15.19 -4.99 -8.60
C GLU A 129 14.11 -4.62 -7.57
N THR A 130 13.81 -5.52 -6.64
CA THR A 130 12.83 -5.27 -5.59
C THR A 130 13.37 -4.20 -4.62
N PRO A 131 12.66 -3.06 -4.46
CA PRO A 131 13.08 -2.01 -3.54
C PRO A 131 13.14 -2.52 -2.09
N GLU A 132 14.07 -2.02 -1.30
CA GLU A 132 14.26 -2.44 0.10
C GLU A 132 12.96 -2.38 0.92
N TRP A 133 12.16 -1.32 0.71
CA TRP A 133 10.90 -1.15 1.43
C TRP A 133 9.87 -2.24 1.13
N ALA A 134 9.90 -2.82 -0.08
CA ALA A 134 8.96 -3.85 -0.52
C ALA A 134 9.41 -5.27 -0.18
N LYS A 135 10.70 -5.49 0.09
CA LYS A 135 11.26 -6.83 0.38
C LYS A 135 10.51 -7.63 1.45
N PRO A 136 10.11 -7.05 2.60
CA PRO A 136 9.34 -7.79 3.60
C PRO A 136 7.99 -8.29 3.07
N ILE A 137 7.32 -7.49 2.23
CA ILE A 137 6.03 -7.83 1.62
C ILE A 137 6.21 -8.95 0.60
N VAL A 138 7.18 -8.79 -0.30
CA VAL A 138 7.52 -9.80 -1.31
C VAL A 138 7.94 -11.12 -0.66
N ALA A 139 8.78 -11.08 0.37
CA ALA A 139 9.17 -12.27 1.12
C ALA A 139 7.98 -12.96 1.80
N ALA A 140 6.99 -12.20 2.30
CA ALA A 140 5.77 -12.77 2.85
C ALA A 140 4.93 -13.44 1.76
N ALA A 141 4.80 -12.82 0.58
CA ALA A 141 4.07 -13.38 -0.56
C ALA A 141 4.70 -14.68 -1.08
N LEU A 142 6.03 -14.72 -1.18
CA LEU A 142 6.77 -15.93 -1.58
C LEU A 142 6.57 -17.11 -0.61
N ARG A 143 6.33 -16.85 0.66
CA ARG A 143 6.00 -17.90 1.64
C ARG A 143 4.57 -18.43 1.53
N LEU A 144 3.67 -17.66 0.91
CA LEU A 144 2.27 -18.06 0.72
C LEU A 144 2.09 -18.82 -0.60
N SER A 145 2.87 -18.47 -1.60
CA SER A 145 2.78 -19.09 -2.94
C SER A 145 3.55 -20.40 -2.93
N PRO A 146 2.90 -21.55 -3.11
CA PRO A 146 3.55 -22.85 -3.17
C PRO A 146 4.44 -23.00 -4.42
#